data_9e469694fa6e2018b1002adfb7c99839
#
_entry.id   9e469694fa6e2018b1002adfb7c99839
#
_cell.length_a   1.000
_cell.length_b   1.000
_cell.length_c   1.000
_cell.angle_alpha   90.00
_cell.angle_beta   90.00
_cell.angle_gamma   90.00
#
_symmetry.space_group_name_H-M   'P 1'
#
loop_
_entity.id
_entity.type
_entity.pdbx_description
1 polymer ?
#
loop_
_entity_poly.entity_id
_entity_poly.type
_entity_poly.pdbx_seq_one_letter_code
_entity_poly.pdbx_strand_id
1 'polypeptide(L)'
;MNLVLDIGDVHRRNLFYCDPVNNTVMDDSVFVRTGYTNELFSLNGLYLNCPLRVNKVEKYFHKYKYMFEYNSNMELIDSLVKLEREIIANCNSNGLEPVYKLRDQLLSLHIRVFENDESVLIPLDSGVYTFTLKISGLWQTSQSCCLTFKFFSQHSDLAIS
;
A
#
# COMPACT_ATOMS: atom_id res chain seq x y z
N MET A 1 12.14 -3.59 -13.23
CA MET A 1 11.84 -4.63 -12.24
C MET A 1 11.58 -4.01 -10.89
N ASN A 2 10.53 -4.40 -10.25
CA ASN A 2 10.21 -3.94 -8.91
C ASN A 2 10.54 -5.04 -7.91
N LEU A 3 11.29 -4.68 -6.87
CA LEU A 3 11.63 -5.60 -5.81
C LEU A 3 10.59 -5.49 -4.69
N VAL A 4 10.01 -6.61 -4.31
CA VAL A 4 9.03 -6.70 -3.23
C VAL A 4 9.75 -7.08 -1.96
N LEU A 5 9.54 -6.29 -0.91
CA LEU A 5 10.18 -6.47 0.38
C LEU A 5 9.20 -7.01 1.41
N ASP A 6 9.68 -7.81 2.34
CA ASP A 6 8.91 -8.12 3.55
C ASP A 6 8.95 -6.91 4.47
N ILE A 7 7.85 -6.69 5.20
CA ILE A 7 7.74 -5.49 6.04
C ILE A 7 8.84 -5.41 7.10
N GLY A 8 9.31 -6.56 7.59
CA GLY A 8 10.40 -6.61 8.56
C GLY A 8 11.76 -6.17 8.00
N ASP A 9 11.90 -6.16 6.68
CA ASP A 9 13.14 -5.77 6.01
C ASP A 9 13.18 -4.29 5.61
N VAL A 10 12.10 -3.55 5.88
CA VAL A 10 12.02 -2.13 5.56
C VAL A 10 12.69 -1.32 6.67
N HIS A 11 13.73 -0.58 6.30
CA HIS A 11 14.41 0.32 7.22
C HIS A 11 14.05 1.76 6.89
N ARG A 12 13.51 2.47 7.87
CA ARG A 12 13.04 3.84 7.71
C ARG A 12 14.12 4.77 7.13
N ARG A 13 15.37 4.57 7.51
CA ARG A 13 16.51 5.38 7.02
C ARG A 13 16.73 5.25 5.51
N ASN A 14 16.22 4.20 4.89
CA ASN A 14 16.37 3.94 3.46
C ASN A 14 15.23 4.51 2.63
N LEU A 15 14.21 5.08 3.28
CA LEU A 15 13.15 5.80 2.59
C LEU A 15 13.65 7.18 2.16
N PHE A 16 13.30 7.58 0.94
CA PHE A 16 13.59 8.93 0.48
C PHE A 16 12.33 9.55 -0.13
N TYR A 17 12.30 10.87 -0.16
CA TYR A 17 11.17 11.63 -0.64
C TYR A 17 11.64 12.56 -1.75
N CYS A 18 10.94 12.53 -2.88
CA CYS A 18 11.25 13.42 -4.00
C CYS A 18 10.65 14.80 -3.77
N ASP A 19 11.07 15.77 -4.58
CA ASP A 19 10.50 17.11 -4.51
C ASP A 19 9.01 17.07 -4.83
N PRO A 20 8.19 17.88 -4.14
CA PRO A 20 6.75 17.91 -4.38
C PRO A 20 6.44 18.34 -5.82
N VAL A 21 5.43 17.68 -6.40
CA VAL A 21 4.93 17.98 -7.73
C VAL A 21 3.46 18.40 -7.63
N ASN A 22 3.11 19.48 -8.31
CA ASN A 22 1.73 19.94 -8.32
C ASN A 22 0.82 18.89 -8.95
N ASN A 23 -0.32 18.66 -8.31
CA ASN A 23 -1.33 17.75 -8.84
C ASN A 23 -2.13 18.50 -9.93
N THR A 24 -2.17 17.93 -11.14
CA THR A 24 -2.89 18.54 -12.26
C THR A 24 -4.39 18.31 -12.22
N VAL A 25 -4.87 17.38 -11.38
CA VAL A 25 -6.28 17.02 -11.27
C VAL A 25 -7.00 17.85 -10.22
N MET A 26 -6.30 18.19 -9.13
CA MET A 26 -6.87 18.98 -8.03
C MET A 26 -5.98 20.17 -7.74
N ASP A 27 -6.58 21.34 -7.70
CA ASP A 27 -5.88 22.57 -7.34
C ASP A 27 -5.44 22.53 -5.87
N ASP A 28 -4.34 23.22 -5.56
CA ASP A 28 -3.79 23.36 -4.22
C ASP A 28 -3.37 22.05 -3.55
N SER A 29 -3.03 21.04 -4.34
CA SER A 29 -2.47 19.80 -3.83
C SER A 29 -1.15 19.47 -4.52
N VAL A 30 -0.30 18.77 -3.76
CA VAL A 30 1.00 18.31 -4.28
C VAL A 30 1.16 16.83 -3.98
N PHE A 31 1.92 16.15 -4.83
CA PHE A 31 2.30 14.77 -4.65
C PHE A 31 3.79 14.67 -4.34
N VAL A 32 4.13 13.96 -3.28
CA VAL A 32 5.51 13.70 -2.87
C VAL A 32 5.78 12.22 -3.08
N ARG A 33 6.55 11.91 -4.12
CA ARG A 33 6.93 10.53 -4.40
C ARG A 33 7.85 10.00 -3.32
N THR A 34 7.56 8.79 -2.85
CA THR A 34 8.37 8.09 -1.87
C THR A 34 9.08 6.93 -2.55
N GLY A 35 10.37 6.82 -2.33
CA GLY A 35 11.16 5.70 -2.83
C GLY A 35 11.93 5.01 -1.73
N TYR A 36 12.63 3.97 -2.09
CA TYR A 36 13.42 3.17 -1.16
C TYR A 36 14.77 2.85 -1.78
N THR A 37 15.82 3.14 -1.06
CA THR A 37 17.19 2.89 -1.54
C THR A 37 18.06 2.29 -0.44
N ASN A 38 18.91 1.36 -0.85
CA ASN A 38 19.96 0.82 0.00
C ASN A 38 21.23 0.62 -0.85
N GLU A 39 22.23 -0.09 -0.30
CA GLU A 39 23.48 -0.30 -1.00
C GLU A 39 23.36 -1.13 -2.29
N LEU A 40 22.28 -1.91 -2.43
CA LEU A 40 22.10 -2.86 -3.51
C LEU A 40 21.17 -2.36 -4.62
N PHE A 41 20.19 -1.52 -4.28
CA PHE A 41 19.17 -1.09 -5.24
C PHE A 41 18.52 0.22 -4.85
N SER A 42 17.84 0.82 -5.83
CA SER A 42 17.00 1.99 -5.62
C SER A 42 15.66 1.74 -6.29
N LEU A 43 14.59 1.98 -5.56
CA LEU A 43 13.22 1.74 -6.01
C LEU A 43 12.43 3.04 -6.07
N ASN A 44 11.61 3.17 -7.10
CA ASN A 44 10.77 4.33 -7.34
C ASN A 44 9.36 4.14 -6.75
N GLY A 45 9.32 3.67 -5.54
CA GLY A 45 8.13 3.30 -4.79
C GLY A 45 8.50 2.18 -3.84
N LEU A 46 7.69 1.96 -2.83
CA LEU A 46 7.89 0.88 -1.88
C LEU A 46 6.88 -0.22 -2.16
N TYR A 47 7.39 -1.43 -2.43
CA TYR A 47 6.57 -2.61 -2.72
C TYR A 47 6.73 -3.61 -1.59
N LEU A 48 5.61 -3.96 -0.95
CA LEU A 48 5.61 -4.80 0.24
C LEU A 48 4.84 -6.09 0.01
N ASN A 49 5.40 -7.18 0.49
CA ASN A 49 4.74 -8.48 0.52
C ASN A 49 3.74 -8.52 1.67
N CYS A 50 2.48 -8.77 1.35
CA CYS A 50 1.39 -8.76 2.34
C CYS A 50 0.60 -10.07 2.30
N PRO A 51 1.01 -11.09 3.08
CA PRO A 51 0.22 -12.30 3.22
C PRO A 51 -0.92 -12.04 4.22
N LEU A 52 -2.16 -12.18 3.75
CA LEU A 52 -3.36 -12.00 4.56
C LEU A 52 -4.11 -13.32 4.70
N ARG A 53 -4.51 -13.63 5.91
CA ARG A 53 -5.42 -14.73 6.18
C ARG A 53 -6.84 -14.23 5.98
N VAL A 54 -7.48 -14.73 4.92
CA VAL A 54 -8.76 -14.25 4.41
C VAL A 54 -9.86 -15.24 4.77
N ASN A 55 -10.98 -14.74 5.26
CA ASN A 55 -12.15 -15.56 5.64
C ASN A 55 -13.09 -15.77 4.47
N LYS A 56 -13.27 -14.76 3.64
CA LYS A 56 -14.25 -14.77 2.56
C LYS A 56 -13.78 -13.93 1.40
N VAL A 57 -14.03 -14.40 0.19
CA VAL A 57 -13.75 -13.67 -1.06
C VAL A 57 -15.05 -13.51 -1.81
N GLU A 58 -15.37 -12.28 -2.20
CA GLU A 58 -16.51 -11.96 -3.05
C GLU A 58 -16.02 -11.41 -4.37
N LYS A 59 -16.56 -11.93 -5.47
CA LYS A 59 -16.26 -11.44 -6.81
C LYS A 59 -17.40 -10.56 -7.31
N TYR A 60 -17.07 -9.39 -7.82
CA TYR A 60 -18.03 -8.49 -8.44
C TYR A 60 -17.41 -7.90 -9.70
N PHE A 61 -17.77 -8.47 -10.86
CA PHE A 61 -17.13 -8.18 -12.14
C PHE A 61 -15.63 -8.48 -12.10
N HIS A 62 -14.78 -7.48 -12.31
CA HIS A 62 -13.32 -7.63 -12.24
C HIS A 62 -12.75 -7.25 -10.87
N LYS A 63 -13.61 -7.03 -9.89
CA LYS A 63 -13.21 -6.62 -8.56
C LYS A 63 -13.41 -7.77 -7.59
N TYR A 64 -12.36 -8.06 -6.81
CA TYR A 64 -12.41 -9.06 -5.76
C TYR A 64 -12.34 -8.35 -4.42
N LYS A 65 -13.28 -8.69 -3.53
CA LYS A 65 -13.31 -8.18 -2.17
C LYS A 65 -12.84 -9.30 -1.24
N TYR A 66 -11.73 -9.06 -0.57
CA TYR A 66 -11.15 -10.01 0.39
C TYR A 66 -11.45 -9.53 1.79
N MET A 67 -12.19 -10.36 2.55
CA MET A 67 -12.58 -10.06 3.92
C MET A 67 -11.75 -10.86 4.90
N PHE A 68 -11.31 -10.22 5.96
CA PHE A 68 -10.44 -10.83 6.95
C PHE A 68 -10.77 -10.32 8.36
N GLU A 69 -10.22 -11.01 9.36
CA GLU A 69 -10.35 -10.62 10.75
C GLU A 69 -9.05 -9.99 11.24
N TYR A 70 -9.19 -9.04 12.17
CA TYR A 70 -8.03 -8.38 12.75
C TYR A 70 -7.13 -9.36 13.50
N ASN A 71 -7.73 -10.19 14.39
CA ASN A 71 -6.94 -11.08 15.25
C ASN A 71 -6.06 -12.07 14.47
N SER A 72 -6.54 -12.53 13.32
CA SER A 72 -5.78 -13.46 12.47
C SER A 72 -4.63 -12.78 11.71
N ASN A 73 -4.64 -11.46 11.61
CA ASN A 73 -3.67 -10.67 10.83
C ASN A 73 -3.05 -9.54 11.65
N MET A 74 -3.14 -9.61 12.95
CA MET A 74 -2.79 -8.52 13.87
C MET A 74 -1.36 -8.02 13.66
N GLU A 75 -0.41 -8.94 13.55
CA GLU A 75 1.00 -8.57 13.40
C GLU A 75 1.25 -7.77 12.12
N LEU A 76 0.70 -8.23 11.00
CA LEU A 76 0.84 -7.54 9.72
C LEU A 76 0.12 -6.19 9.74
N ILE A 77 -1.12 -6.16 10.22
CA ILE A 77 -1.91 -4.93 10.26
C ILE A 77 -1.22 -3.87 11.13
N ASP A 78 -0.80 -4.25 12.32
CA ASP A 78 -0.13 -3.32 13.24
C ASP A 78 1.18 -2.80 12.66
N SER A 79 1.93 -3.65 11.97
CA SER A 79 3.18 -3.26 11.31
C SER A 79 2.94 -2.27 10.17
N LEU A 80 1.90 -2.49 9.36
CA LEU A 80 1.55 -1.59 8.27
C LEU A 80 1.04 -0.25 8.79
N VAL A 81 0.23 -0.27 9.84
CA VAL A 81 -0.27 0.96 10.49
C VAL A 81 0.89 1.79 11.04
N LYS A 82 1.85 1.13 11.66
CA LYS A 82 3.07 1.79 12.16
C LYS A 82 3.89 2.38 11.04
N LEU A 83 4.06 1.65 9.95
CA LEU A 83 4.82 2.12 8.78
C LEU A 83 4.18 3.36 8.16
N GLU A 84 2.87 3.36 7.98
CA GLU A 84 2.15 4.52 7.45
C GLU A 84 2.39 5.75 8.33
N ARG A 85 2.27 5.59 9.64
CA ARG A 85 2.49 6.67 10.60
C ARG A 85 3.91 7.22 10.49
N GLU A 86 4.90 6.35 10.37
CA GLU A 86 6.29 6.75 10.26
C GLU A 86 6.59 7.49 8.95
N ILE A 87 6.04 7.02 7.83
CA ILE A 87 6.24 7.67 6.54
C ILE A 87 5.64 9.08 6.55
N ILE A 88 4.40 9.22 7.04
CA ILE A 88 3.74 10.52 7.10
C ILE A 88 4.50 11.46 8.05
N ALA A 89 4.92 10.97 9.21
CA ALA A 89 5.65 11.78 10.19
C ALA A 89 6.97 12.29 9.62
N ASN A 90 7.69 11.46 8.88
CA ASN A 90 8.98 11.84 8.29
C ASN A 90 8.85 12.90 7.21
N CYS A 91 7.78 12.85 6.43
CA CYS A 91 7.58 13.77 5.31
C CYS A 91 6.83 15.04 5.72
N ASN A 92 6.06 15.00 6.80
CA ASN A 92 5.17 16.09 7.19
C ASN A 92 5.90 17.18 7.98
N SER A 93 6.73 17.97 7.28
CA SER A 93 7.47 19.08 7.88
C SER A 93 6.63 20.33 8.13
N ASN A 94 5.44 20.42 7.53
CA ASN A 94 4.60 21.62 7.58
C ASN A 94 3.49 21.54 8.61
N GLY A 95 3.44 20.48 9.41
CA GLY A 95 2.41 20.33 10.45
C GLY A 95 1.01 20.07 9.91
N LEU A 96 0.91 19.51 8.70
CA LEU A 96 -0.38 19.13 8.11
C LEU A 96 -1.02 18.03 8.93
N GLU A 97 -2.35 17.98 8.94
CA GLU A 97 -3.06 16.94 9.65
C GLU A 97 -2.90 15.60 8.92
N PRO A 98 -2.37 14.55 9.59
CA PRO A 98 -2.26 13.25 8.97
C PRO A 98 -3.62 12.58 8.82
N VAL A 99 -3.85 11.97 7.64
CA VAL A 99 -5.02 11.14 7.40
C VAL A 99 -4.51 9.74 7.09
N TYR A 100 -4.85 8.78 7.94
CA TYR A 100 -4.30 7.42 7.85
C TYR A 100 -5.24 6.52 7.03
N LYS A 101 -5.19 6.65 5.71
CA LYS A 101 -6.07 5.91 4.80
C LYS A 101 -5.78 4.42 4.77
N LEU A 102 -4.50 4.04 4.90
CA LEU A 102 -4.14 2.62 4.94
C LEU A 102 -4.66 1.97 6.22
N ARG A 103 -4.47 2.64 7.36
CA ARG A 103 -5.04 2.18 8.63
C ARG A 103 -6.54 1.98 8.52
N ASP A 104 -7.25 2.98 7.99
CA ASP A 104 -8.70 2.94 7.88
C ASP A 104 -9.15 1.80 6.97
N GLN A 105 -8.43 1.56 5.88
CA GLN A 105 -8.72 0.46 4.98
C GLN A 105 -8.53 -0.90 5.66
N LEU A 106 -7.43 -1.07 6.38
CA LEU A 106 -7.13 -2.33 7.06
C LEU A 106 -8.09 -2.59 8.22
N LEU A 107 -8.48 -1.56 8.96
CA LEU A 107 -9.44 -1.68 10.06
C LEU A 107 -10.88 -1.81 9.59
N SER A 108 -11.16 -1.54 8.31
CA SER A 108 -12.46 -1.89 7.71
C SER A 108 -12.60 -3.38 7.46
N LEU A 109 -11.51 -4.15 7.65
CA LEU A 109 -11.46 -5.61 7.58
C LEU A 109 -11.76 -6.18 6.18
N HIS A 110 -11.48 -5.39 5.17
CA HIS A 110 -11.52 -5.86 3.78
C HIS A 110 -10.59 -5.04 2.90
N ILE A 111 -10.15 -5.66 1.80
CA ILE A 111 -9.47 -4.95 0.71
C ILE A 111 -10.13 -5.35 -0.60
N ARG A 112 -10.07 -4.44 -1.58
CA ARG A 112 -10.57 -4.67 -2.92
C ARG A 112 -9.42 -4.64 -3.90
N VAL A 113 -9.38 -5.65 -4.76
CA VAL A 113 -8.32 -5.79 -5.75
C VAL A 113 -8.95 -6.01 -7.12
N PHE A 114 -8.47 -5.27 -8.11
CA PHE A 114 -8.88 -5.47 -9.50
C PHE A 114 -8.07 -6.57 -10.16
N GLU A 115 -8.77 -7.44 -10.91
CA GLU A 115 -8.13 -8.42 -11.78
C GLU A 115 -8.77 -8.31 -13.16
N ASN A 116 -7.99 -7.82 -14.13
CA ASN A 116 -8.46 -7.60 -15.49
C ASN A 116 -8.29 -8.83 -16.40
N ASP A 117 -7.48 -9.79 -15.98
CA ASP A 117 -7.23 -10.99 -16.76
C ASP A 117 -8.30 -12.04 -16.44
N GLU A 118 -9.25 -12.22 -17.35
CA GLU A 118 -10.32 -13.20 -17.19
C GLU A 118 -9.83 -14.65 -17.19
N SER A 119 -8.62 -14.89 -17.68
CA SER A 119 -8.02 -16.24 -17.66
C SER A 119 -7.53 -16.64 -16.27
N VAL A 120 -7.36 -15.66 -15.38
CA VAL A 120 -6.92 -15.93 -14.01
C VAL A 120 -8.09 -16.41 -13.17
N LEU A 121 -7.96 -17.61 -12.63
CA LEU A 121 -8.96 -18.18 -11.73
C LEU A 121 -8.54 -17.92 -10.30
N ILE A 122 -9.27 -17.06 -9.60
CA ILE A 122 -9.03 -16.77 -8.20
C ILE A 122 -10.04 -17.57 -7.38
N PRO A 123 -9.58 -18.43 -6.47
CA PRO A 123 -10.50 -19.17 -5.58
C PRO A 123 -11.29 -18.20 -4.72
N LEU A 124 -12.56 -18.51 -4.46
CA LEU A 124 -13.41 -17.72 -3.57
C LEU A 124 -13.46 -18.30 -2.16
N ASP A 125 -12.46 -19.10 -1.81
CA ASP A 125 -12.39 -19.80 -0.53
C ASP A 125 -11.58 -19.00 0.49
N SER A 126 -11.77 -19.35 1.77
CA SER A 126 -10.91 -18.88 2.83
C SER A 126 -9.49 -19.44 2.67
N GLY A 127 -8.51 -18.73 3.17
CA GLY A 127 -7.12 -19.16 3.10
C GLY A 127 -6.16 -17.99 3.19
N VAL A 128 -4.88 -18.27 2.98
CA VAL A 128 -3.86 -17.24 2.95
C VAL A 128 -3.68 -16.78 1.51
N TYR A 129 -3.89 -15.48 1.29
CA TYR A 129 -3.66 -14.83 0.00
C TYR A 129 -2.54 -13.82 0.16
N THR A 130 -1.59 -13.84 -0.75
CA THR A 130 -0.47 -12.91 -0.71
C THR A 130 -0.71 -11.78 -1.70
N PHE A 131 -0.64 -10.56 -1.19
CA PHE A 131 -0.81 -9.35 -1.99
C PHE A 131 0.50 -8.57 -2.04
N THR A 132 0.64 -7.73 -3.04
CA THR A 132 1.68 -6.71 -3.07
C THR A 132 1.04 -5.37 -2.75
N LEU A 133 1.53 -4.71 -1.72
CA LEU A 133 1.14 -3.34 -1.38
C LEU A 133 2.18 -2.39 -1.99
N LYS A 134 1.74 -1.56 -2.91
CA LYS A 134 2.57 -0.50 -3.48
C LYS A 134 2.28 0.80 -2.74
N ILE A 135 3.32 1.38 -2.15
CA ILE A 135 3.27 2.72 -1.59
C ILE A 135 3.99 3.65 -2.56
N SER A 136 3.25 4.55 -3.18
CA SER A 136 3.77 5.44 -4.22
C SER A 136 4.30 6.76 -3.66
N GLY A 137 3.69 7.28 -2.61
CA GLY A 137 4.07 8.54 -2.03
C GLY A 137 2.99 9.11 -1.14
N LEU A 138 3.04 10.43 -0.99
CA LEU A 138 2.16 11.18 -0.12
C LEU A 138 1.43 12.24 -0.91
N TRP A 139 0.15 12.37 -0.65
CA TRP A 139 -0.66 13.44 -1.18
C TRP A 139 -0.88 14.48 -0.09
N GLN A 140 -0.48 15.72 -0.38
CA GLN A 140 -0.58 16.84 0.55
C GLN A 140 -1.52 17.90 -0.02
N THR A 141 -2.53 18.25 0.77
CA THR A 141 -3.39 19.41 0.51
C THR A 141 -2.92 20.58 1.38
N SER A 142 -3.66 21.70 1.38
CA SER A 142 -3.37 22.81 2.27
C SER A 142 -3.55 22.46 3.75
N GLN A 143 -4.30 21.39 4.06
CA GLN A 143 -4.68 21.05 5.42
C GLN A 143 -4.23 19.67 5.87
N SER A 144 -4.08 18.73 4.95
CA SER A 144 -3.88 17.32 5.31
C SER A 144 -2.79 16.65 4.48
N CYS A 145 -2.32 15.51 5.01
CA CYS A 145 -1.32 14.67 4.35
C CYS A 145 -1.75 13.22 4.47
N CYS A 146 -1.77 12.50 3.35
CA CYS A 146 -2.14 11.09 3.35
C CYS A 146 -1.26 10.27 2.42
N LEU A 147 -1.21 8.96 2.70
CA LEU A 147 -0.44 8.01 1.92
C LEU A 147 -1.19 7.63 0.64
N THR A 148 -0.47 7.53 -0.47
CA THR A 148 -0.99 6.97 -1.71
C THR A 148 -0.51 5.55 -1.86
N PHE A 149 -1.45 4.61 -1.93
CA PHE A 149 -1.12 3.19 -1.97
C PHE A 149 -2.13 2.41 -2.79
N LYS A 150 -1.75 1.20 -3.17
CA LYS A 150 -2.64 0.27 -3.88
C LYS A 150 -2.23 -1.16 -3.58
N PHE A 151 -3.24 -2.02 -3.42
CA PHE A 151 -3.03 -3.47 -3.29
C PHE A 151 -3.16 -4.14 -4.64
N PHE A 152 -2.25 -5.05 -4.93
CA PHE A 152 -2.26 -5.88 -6.12
C PHE A 152 -2.32 -7.36 -5.72
N SER A 153 -3.04 -8.17 -6.49
CA SER A 153 -2.94 -9.61 -6.36
C SER A 153 -1.58 -10.08 -6.90
N GLN A 154 -1.15 -11.25 -6.47
CA GLN A 154 0.12 -11.82 -6.97
C GLN A 154 0.08 -12.12 -8.46
N HIS A 155 -1.10 -12.36 -9.01
CA HIS A 155 -1.24 -12.58 -10.45
C HIS A 155 -0.94 -11.32 -11.26
N SER A 156 -1.28 -10.15 -10.71
CA SER A 156 -0.96 -8.85 -11.33
C SER A 156 0.53 -8.54 -11.26
N ASP A 157 1.25 -9.11 -10.31
CA ASP A 157 2.68 -8.88 -10.12
C ASP A 157 3.51 -9.40 -11.29
N LEU A 158 2.97 -10.34 -12.05
CA LEU A 158 3.63 -10.82 -13.27
C LEU A 158 3.84 -9.68 -14.26
N ALA A 159 2.99 -8.68 -14.23
CA ALA A 159 3.14 -7.50 -15.06
C ALA A 159 4.23 -6.54 -14.53
N ILE A 160 4.66 -6.71 -13.31
CA ILE A 160 5.67 -5.89 -12.65
C ILE A 160 7.08 -6.42 -12.93
N SER A 161 7.18 -7.72 -13.09
CA SER A 161 8.46 -8.38 -13.39
C SER A 161 8.88 -8.27 -14.90
#